data_441043ea99dd5628462066d50672db15
#
_entry.id   441043ea99dd5628462066d50672db15
#
_cell.length_a   1.000
_cell.length_b   1.000
_cell.length_c   1.000
_cell.angle_alpha   90.00
_cell.angle_beta   90.00
_cell.angle_gamma   90.00
#
_symmetry.space_group_name_H-M   'P 1'
#
loop_
_entity.id
_entity.type
_entity.pdbx_description
1 polymer ?
#
loop_
_entity_poly.entity_id
_entity_poly.type
_entity_poly.pdbx_seq_one_letter_code
_entity_poly.pdbx_strand_id
1 'polypeptide(L)'
;RRRTNRILNPGLLTATALVLLALLWWVGATVFTDVRLSQATRHGAASTALDDARAAVLQARSNESLVLVARGGGRTSDAGYTARLDRVLGPGGLLDTASAAAGPAGALAIDEVRAAALGWRDAHGQLRALDDGGRYPDAVASAIGTDPAGSRAAFERLDTALGRALDEQRAALDRSAGAARSALTGLAAGPTVLALLAAAAAAAGIAIRVREYG
;
A
#
# COMPACT_ATOMS: atom_id res chain seq x y z
N ARG A 1 57.03 18.45 41.60
CA ARG A 1 56.00 19.17 40.79
C ARG A 1 55.63 18.30 39.58
N ARG A 2 54.56 17.49 39.68
CA ARG A 2 53.97 16.80 38.53
C ARG A 2 53.02 17.76 37.82
N ARG A 3 53.43 18.34 36.72
CA ARG A 3 52.53 19.02 35.76
C ARG A 3 51.69 17.97 35.08
N THR A 4 50.47 17.74 35.58
CA THR A 4 49.45 16.96 34.87
C THR A 4 48.87 17.86 33.80
N ASN A 5 49.31 17.70 32.56
CA ASN A 5 48.71 18.33 31.39
C ASN A 5 47.33 17.71 31.18
N ARG A 6 46.28 18.18 31.87
CA ARG A 6 44.90 17.90 31.56
C ARG A 6 44.47 18.74 30.37
N ILE A 7 44.81 18.26 29.16
CA ILE A 7 44.48 18.92 27.90
C ILE A 7 42.97 18.75 27.59
N LEU A 8 42.29 17.81 28.22
CA LEU A 8 40.88 17.49 27.94
C LEU A 8 39.96 18.04 29.04
N ASN A 9 39.17 19.04 28.68
CA ASN A 9 38.10 19.56 29.52
C ASN A 9 36.91 18.55 29.47
N PRO A 10 36.53 17.92 30.61
CA PRO A 10 35.43 16.95 30.63
C PRO A 10 34.10 17.52 30.11
N GLY A 11 33.82 18.81 30.30
CA GLY A 11 32.66 19.47 29.75
C GLY A 11 32.67 19.58 28.22
N LEU A 12 33.84 19.77 27.61
CA LEU A 12 33.99 19.78 26.16
C LEU A 12 33.82 18.38 25.55
N LEU A 13 34.37 17.36 26.22
CA LEU A 13 34.20 15.96 25.80
C LEU A 13 32.73 15.51 25.84
N THR A 14 32.02 15.84 26.92
CA THR A 14 30.59 15.53 27.03
C THR A 14 29.74 16.29 25.98
N ALA A 15 30.03 17.56 25.73
CA ALA A 15 29.37 18.34 24.70
C ALA A 15 29.59 17.73 23.29
N THR A 16 30.82 17.35 22.95
CA THR A 16 31.18 16.70 21.68
C THR A 16 30.45 15.35 21.54
N ALA A 17 30.43 14.54 22.60
CA ALA A 17 29.72 13.26 22.60
C ALA A 17 28.20 13.43 22.37
N LEU A 18 27.57 14.43 22.98
CA LEU A 18 26.16 14.73 22.80
C LEU A 18 25.85 15.24 21.39
N VAL A 19 26.73 16.02 20.78
CA VAL A 19 26.61 16.46 19.38
C VAL A 19 26.70 15.27 18.43
N LEU A 20 27.66 14.36 18.65
CA LEU A 20 27.78 13.14 17.84
C LEU A 20 26.56 12.23 17.99
N LEU A 21 26.01 12.09 19.19
CA LEU A 21 24.78 11.36 19.43
C LEU A 21 23.57 12.00 18.71
N ALA A 22 23.49 13.33 18.71
CA ALA A 22 22.45 14.05 17.99
C ALA A 22 22.57 13.86 16.47
N LEU A 23 23.77 13.85 15.92
CA LEU A 23 24.03 13.58 14.51
C LEU A 23 23.67 12.12 14.14
N LEU A 24 24.05 11.14 14.96
CA LEU A 24 23.67 9.74 14.76
C LEU A 24 22.16 9.54 14.84
N TRP A 25 21.51 10.21 15.78
CA TRP A 25 20.06 10.22 15.89
C TRP A 25 19.41 10.79 14.61
N TRP A 26 19.91 11.93 14.13
CA TRP A 26 19.39 12.59 12.94
C TRP A 26 19.53 11.72 11.68
N VAL A 27 20.71 11.10 11.48
CA VAL A 27 20.95 10.17 10.35
C VAL A 27 20.05 8.93 10.47
N GLY A 28 19.96 8.32 11.66
CA GLY A 28 19.11 7.16 11.87
C GLY A 28 17.64 7.47 11.63
N ALA A 29 17.20 8.64 12.04
CA ALA A 29 15.84 9.12 11.88
C ALA A 29 15.47 9.44 10.42
N THR A 30 16.38 10.03 9.63
CA THR A 30 16.17 10.26 8.19
C THR A 30 16.03 8.95 7.43
N VAL A 31 16.93 7.99 7.65
CA VAL A 31 16.85 6.66 7.03
C VAL A 31 15.54 5.95 7.39
N PHE A 32 15.12 6.01 8.65
CA PHE A 32 13.87 5.40 9.09
C PHE A 32 12.64 6.05 8.44
N THR A 33 12.66 7.36 8.27
CA THR A 33 11.58 8.11 7.62
C THR A 33 11.45 7.76 6.14
N ASP A 34 12.57 7.65 5.42
CA ASP A 34 12.60 7.28 4.00
C ASP A 34 11.99 5.88 3.77
N VAL A 35 12.33 4.92 4.62
CA VAL A 35 11.76 3.56 4.56
C VAL A 35 10.24 3.59 4.78
N ARG A 36 9.76 4.37 5.75
CA ARG A 36 8.32 4.47 6.05
C ARG A 36 7.54 5.20 4.96
N LEU A 37 8.11 6.26 4.40
CA LEU A 37 7.51 7.00 3.29
C LEU A 37 7.40 6.14 2.04
N SER A 38 8.44 5.37 1.71
CA SER A 38 8.42 4.45 0.57
C SER A 38 7.40 3.32 0.75
N GLN A 39 7.15 2.84 1.97
CA GLN A 39 6.07 1.89 2.26
C GLN A 39 4.69 2.51 2.05
N ALA A 40 4.46 3.74 2.52
CA ALA A 40 3.19 4.44 2.34
C ALA A 40 2.89 4.69 0.85
N THR A 41 3.88 5.09 0.05
CA THR A 41 3.70 5.27 -1.40
C THR A 41 3.39 3.96 -2.12
N ARG A 42 4.01 2.85 -1.73
CA ARG A 42 3.69 1.52 -2.29
C ARG A 42 2.26 1.11 -1.99
N HIS A 43 1.81 1.21 -0.74
CA HIS A 43 0.42 0.87 -0.38
C HIS A 43 -0.58 1.79 -1.09
N GLY A 44 -0.26 3.06 -1.30
CA GLY A 44 -1.05 3.98 -2.12
C GLY A 44 -1.15 3.51 -3.58
N ALA A 45 -0.04 3.08 -4.19
CA ALA A 45 -0.02 2.55 -5.54
C ALA A 45 -0.83 1.24 -5.67
N ALA A 46 -0.75 0.34 -4.66
CA ALA A 46 -1.56 -0.87 -4.63
C ALA A 46 -3.05 -0.57 -4.55
N SER A 47 -3.46 0.36 -3.70
CA SER A 47 -4.86 0.80 -3.60
C SER A 47 -5.37 1.39 -4.90
N THR A 48 -4.60 2.26 -5.56
CA THR A 48 -4.97 2.85 -6.86
C THR A 48 -5.15 1.77 -7.93
N ALA A 49 -4.22 0.81 -8.02
CA ALA A 49 -4.33 -0.28 -8.99
C ALA A 49 -5.56 -1.18 -8.73
N LEU A 50 -5.93 -1.41 -7.46
CA LEU A 50 -7.14 -2.15 -7.10
C LEU A 50 -8.43 -1.35 -7.36
N ASP A 51 -8.44 -0.04 -7.12
CA ASP A 51 -9.57 0.83 -7.47
C ASP A 51 -9.80 0.84 -9.01
N ASP A 52 -8.72 0.93 -9.80
CA ASP A 52 -8.76 0.82 -11.25
C ASP A 52 -9.23 -0.57 -11.71
N ALA A 53 -8.80 -1.64 -11.04
CA ALA A 53 -9.26 -3.00 -11.31
C ALA A 53 -10.76 -3.11 -11.03
N ARG A 54 -11.25 -2.55 -9.93
CA ARG A 54 -12.69 -2.54 -9.61
C ARG A 54 -13.49 -1.78 -10.64
N ALA A 55 -13.02 -0.62 -11.08
CA ALA A 55 -13.67 0.15 -12.15
C ALA A 55 -13.73 -0.64 -13.48
N ALA A 56 -12.64 -1.33 -13.85
CA ALA A 56 -12.59 -2.17 -15.04
C ALA A 56 -13.56 -3.37 -14.93
N VAL A 57 -13.64 -4.02 -13.76
CA VAL A 57 -14.57 -5.12 -13.48
C VAL A 57 -16.04 -4.67 -13.58
N LEU A 58 -16.39 -3.52 -13.03
CA LEU A 58 -17.73 -2.96 -13.14
C LEU A 58 -18.12 -2.63 -14.60
N GLN A 59 -17.18 -2.10 -15.40
CA GLN A 59 -17.35 -1.87 -16.82
C GLN A 59 -17.52 -3.20 -17.59
N ALA A 60 -16.73 -4.24 -17.24
CA ALA A 60 -16.88 -5.56 -17.82
C ALA A 60 -18.27 -6.15 -17.49
N ARG A 61 -18.76 -5.97 -16.25
CA ARG A 61 -20.11 -6.39 -15.86
C ARG A 61 -21.21 -5.71 -16.67
N SER A 62 -21.04 -4.40 -16.93
CA SER A 62 -21.95 -3.67 -17.83
C SER A 62 -21.93 -4.26 -19.25
N ASN A 63 -20.74 -4.55 -19.78
CA ASN A 63 -20.61 -5.17 -21.09
C ASN A 63 -21.25 -6.57 -21.14
N GLU A 64 -21.10 -7.41 -20.12
CA GLU A 64 -21.76 -8.70 -20.02
C GLU A 64 -23.30 -8.55 -20.09
N SER A 65 -23.85 -7.58 -19.40
CA SER A 65 -25.30 -7.30 -19.46
C SER A 65 -25.74 -6.89 -20.86
N LEU A 66 -24.93 -6.07 -21.57
CA LEU A 66 -25.20 -5.62 -22.93
C LEU A 66 -25.13 -6.77 -23.95
N VAL A 67 -24.28 -7.79 -23.71
CA VAL A 67 -24.24 -9.02 -24.54
C VAL A 67 -25.60 -9.67 -24.58
N LEU A 68 -26.26 -9.84 -23.44
CA LEU A 68 -27.58 -10.46 -23.35
C LEU A 68 -28.67 -9.59 -23.95
N VAL A 69 -28.64 -8.27 -23.78
CA VAL A 69 -29.60 -7.34 -24.40
C VAL A 69 -29.54 -7.41 -25.93
N ALA A 70 -28.36 -7.62 -26.50
CA ALA A 70 -28.14 -7.69 -27.95
C ALA A 70 -28.58 -9.02 -28.60
N ARG A 71 -29.03 -10.02 -27.83
CA ARG A 71 -29.59 -11.30 -28.30
C ARG A 71 -28.82 -11.91 -29.48
N GLY A 72 -27.61 -12.36 -29.26
CA GLY A 72 -26.72 -12.95 -30.28
C GLY A 72 -25.93 -11.94 -31.12
N GLY A 73 -26.26 -10.63 -31.05
CA GLY A 73 -25.51 -9.53 -31.68
C GLY A 73 -24.39 -8.95 -30.81
N GLY A 74 -24.15 -9.48 -29.63
CA GLY A 74 -23.34 -8.88 -28.59
C GLY A 74 -21.81 -8.93 -28.74
N ARG A 75 -21.25 -9.23 -29.94
CA ARG A 75 -19.80 -9.39 -30.14
C ARG A 75 -18.96 -8.19 -29.69
N THR A 76 -19.44 -6.97 -29.94
CA THR A 76 -18.74 -5.74 -29.53
C THR A 76 -18.69 -5.63 -27.98
N SER A 77 -19.80 -5.94 -27.32
CA SER A 77 -19.88 -5.93 -25.86
C SER A 77 -19.06 -7.05 -25.24
N ASP A 78 -19.04 -8.25 -25.86
CA ASP A 78 -18.21 -9.36 -25.47
C ASP A 78 -16.71 -9.06 -25.60
N ALA A 79 -16.29 -8.44 -26.72
CA ALA A 79 -14.95 -7.92 -26.89
C ALA A 79 -14.61 -6.86 -25.83
N GLY A 80 -15.55 -5.99 -25.48
CA GLY A 80 -15.41 -5.01 -24.40
C GLY A 80 -15.23 -5.66 -23.03
N TYR A 81 -15.99 -6.71 -22.71
CA TYR A 81 -15.81 -7.51 -21.50
C TYR A 81 -14.40 -8.10 -21.45
N THR A 82 -13.99 -8.81 -22.51
CA THR A 82 -12.66 -9.46 -22.60
C THR A 82 -11.54 -8.44 -22.42
N ALA A 83 -11.57 -7.32 -23.14
CA ALA A 83 -10.54 -6.29 -23.04
C ALA A 83 -10.42 -5.70 -21.62
N ARG A 84 -11.53 -5.52 -20.90
CA ARG A 84 -11.50 -5.02 -19.51
C ARG A 84 -10.91 -6.06 -18.57
N LEU A 85 -11.30 -7.31 -18.74
CA LEU A 85 -10.81 -8.39 -17.89
C LEU A 85 -9.32 -8.70 -18.16
N ASP A 86 -8.87 -8.63 -19.40
CA ASP A 86 -7.46 -8.75 -19.76
C ASP A 86 -6.61 -7.61 -19.18
N ARG A 87 -7.14 -6.39 -19.11
CA ARG A 87 -6.47 -5.30 -18.38
C ARG A 87 -6.29 -5.59 -16.89
N VAL A 88 -7.21 -6.35 -16.29
CA VAL A 88 -7.13 -6.75 -14.88
C VAL A 88 -6.18 -7.93 -14.69
N LEU A 89 -6.32 -8.99 -15.49
CA LEU A 89 -5.68 -10.30 -15.32
C LEU A 89 -4.43 -10.52 -16.18
N GLY A 90 -4.29 -9.76 -17.28
CA GLY A 90 -3.21 -9.98 -18.25
C GLY A 90 -1.82 -9.70 -17.68
N PRO A 91 -0.75 -10.15 -18.36
CA PRO A 91 0.62 -9.89 -17.94
C PRO A 91 0.90 -8.38 -17.81
N GLY A 92 1.42 -7.96 -16.66
CA GLY A 92 1.59 -6.54 -16.32
C GLY A 92 0.29 -5.78 -16.10
N GLY A 93 -0.82 -6.47 -15.93
CA GLY A 93 -2.14 -5.90 -15.66
C GLY A 93 -2.27 -5.29 -14.27
N LEU A 94 -3.50 -4.87 -13.95
CA LEU A 94 -3.76 -4.14 -12.72
C LEU A 94 -3.51 -4.97 -11.47
N LEU A 95 -3.80 -6.29 -11.48
CA LEU A 95 -3.52 -7.18 -10.35
C LEU A 95 -2.01 -7.46 -10.19
N ASP A 96 -1.24 -7.52 -11.27
CA ASP A 96 0.23 -7.65 -11.18
C ASP A 96 0.84 -6.38 -10.58
N THR A 97 0.37 -5.21 -11.03
CA THR A 97 0.79 -3.91 -10.50
C THR A 97 0.43 -3.79 -9.00
N ALA A 98 -0.79 -4.16 -8.62
CA ALA A 98 -1.22 -4.15 -7.23
C ALA A 98 -0.38 -5.11 -6.36
N SER A 99 -0.13 -6.33 -6.82
CA SER A 99 0.65 -7.34 -6.10
C SER A 99 2.11 -6.90 -5.88
N ALA A 100 2.74 -6.35 -6.92
CA ALA A 100 4.10 -5.81 -6.81
C ALA A 100 4.21 -4.67 -5.79
N ALA A 101 3.18 -3.83 -5.70
CA ALA A 101 3.14 -2.69 -4.79
C ALA A 101 2.72 -3.08 -3.35
N ALA A 102 1.82 -4.05 -3.18
CA ALA A 102 1.29 -4.47 -1.88
C ALA A 102 2.30 -5.23 -1.00
N GLY A 103 3.31 -5.84 -1.63
CA GLY A 103 4.28 -6.69 -0.95
C GLY A 103 3.69 -8.04 -0.48
N PRO A 104 4.49 -8.86 0.23
CA PRO A 104 4.10 -10.25 0.54
C PRO A 104 2.80 -10.37 1.36
N ALA A 105 2.56 -9.43 2.27
CA ALA A 105 1.36 -9.46 3.13
C ALA A 105 0.06 -9.20 2.34
N GLY A 106 0.10 -8.32 1.35
CA GLY A 106 -1.07 -7.99 0.52
C GLY A 106 -1.23 -8.92 -0.69
N ALA A 107 -0.18 -9.66 -1.07
CA ALA A 107 -0.20 -10.53 -2.25
C ALA A 107 -1.28 -11.62 -2.15
N LEU A 108 -1.49 -12.21 -0.96
CA LEU A 108 -2.50 -13.26 -0.75
C LEU A 108 -3.92 -12.77 -1.05
N ALA A 109 -4.28 -11.57 -0.57
CA ALA A 109 -5.59 -10.99 -0.87
C ALA A 109 -5.78 -10.71 -2.38
N ILE A 110 -4.71 -10.30 -3.06
CA ILE A 110 -4.72 -10.07 -4.50
C ILE A 110 -4.82 -11.38 -5.28
N ASP A 111 -4.20 -12.46 -4.80
CA ASP A 111 -4.34 -13.79 -5.39
C ASP A 111 -5.77 -14.32 -5.25
N GLU A 112 -6.47 -14.04 -4.14
CA GLU A 112 -7.91 -14.33 -4.00
C GLU A 112 -8.74 -13.55 -5.03
N VAL A 113 -8.44 -12.26 -5.25
CA VAL A 113 -9.07 -11.47 -6.30
C VAL A 113 -8.83 -12.09 -7.68
N ARG A 114 -7.60 -12.51 -7.97
CA ARG A 114 -7.23 -13.15 -9.23
C ARG A 114 -8.01 -14.45 -9.44
N ALA A 115 -8.09 -15.30 -8.43
CA ALA A 115 -8.84 -16.55 -8.49
C ALA A 115 -10.34 -16.29 -8.73
N ALA A 116 -10.92 -15.31 -8.05
CA ALA A 116 -12.32 -14.92 -8.25
C ALA A 116 -12.58 -14.33 -9.65
N ALA A 117 -11.64 -13.53 -10.18
CA ALA A 117 -11.75 -12.97 -11.54
C ALA A 117 -11.67 -14.06 -12.62
N LEU A 118 -10.80 -15.05 -12.44
CA LEU A 118 -10.74 -16.24 -13.32
C LEU A 118 -12.04 -17.03 -13.27
N GLY A 119 -12.59 -17.26 -12.07
CA GLY A 119 -13.87 -17.92 -11.90
C GLY A 119 -15.04 -17.18 -12.57
N TRP A 120 -15.03 -15.84 -12.55
CA TRP A 120 -16.03 -15.05 -13.28
C TRP A 120 -15.83 -15.13 -14.79
N ARG A 121 -14.59 -15.12 -15.29
CA ARG A 121 -14.29 -15.33 -16.71
C ARG A 121 -14.85 -16.66 -17.21
N ASP A 122 -14.69 -17.72 -16.43
CA ASP A 122 -15.18 -19.06 -16.79
C ASP A 122 -16.73 -19.10 -16.78
N ALA A 123 -17.37 -18.46 -15.77
CA ALA A 123 -18.82 -18.33 -15.71
C ALA A 123 -19.40 -17.51 -16.89
N HIS A 124 -18.69 -16.44 -17.30
CA HIS A 124 -19.04 -15.67 -18.50
C HIS A 124 -18.94 -16.51 -19.77
N GLY A 125 -17.90 -17.34 -19.91
CA GLY A 125 -17.75 -18.28 -21.03
C GLY A 125 -18.93 -19.27 -21.11
N GLN A 126 -19.39 -19.79 -19.97
CA GLN A 126 -20.57 -20.65 -19.91
C GLN A 126 -21.86 -19.89 -20.29
N LEU A 127 -22.03 -18.66 -19.80
CA LEU A 127 -23.14 -17.80 -20.17
C LEU A 127 -23.16 -17.56 -21.68
N ARG A 128 -22.01 -17.29 -22.30
CA ARG A 128 -21.88 -17.10 -23.75
C ARG A 128 -22.25 -18.38 -24.51
N ALA A 129 -21.78 -19.53 -24.05
CA ALA A 129 -22.13 -20.82 -24.68
C ALA A 129 -23.64 -21.11 -24.65
N LEU A 130 -24.33 -20.70 -23.58
CA LEU A 130 -25.80 -20.79 -23.50
C LEU A 130 -26.49 -19.86 -24.49
N ASP A 131 -26.06 -18.60 -24.58
CA ASP A 131 -26.62 -17.60 -25.48
C ASP A 131 -26.42 -17.98 -26.95
N ASP A 132 -25.18 -18.34 -27.33
CA ASP A 132 -24.82 -18.76 -28.68
C ASP A 132 -25.48 -20.09 -29.08
N GLY A 133 -25.76 -20.97 -28.12
CA GLY A 133 -26.52 -22.20 -28.30
C GLY A 133 -28.03 -22.02 -28.34
N GLY A 134 -28.53 -20.78 -28.35
CA GLY A 134 -29.99 -20.51 -28.42
C GLY A 134 -30.73 -20.72 -27.09
N ARG A 135 -29.99 -20.97 -25.99
CA ARG A 135 -30.54 -21.15 -24.65
C ARG A 135 -30.60 -19.81 -23.88
N TYR A 136 -31.11 -18.78 -24.53
CA TYR A 136 -31.17 -17.42 -24.00
C TYR A 136 -31.81 -17.31 -22.59
N PRO A 137 -32.94 -17.99 -22.26
CA PRO A 137 -33.48 -17.95 -20.90
C PRO A 137 -32.49 -18.45 -19.83
N ASP A 138 -31.71 -19.49 -20.16
CA ASP A 138 -30.69 -20.04 -19.25
C ASP A 138 -29.49 -19.09 -19.10
N ALA A 139 -29.07 -18.45 -20.20
CA ALA A 139 -28.03 -17.41 -20.15
C ALA A 139 -28.47 -16.22 -19.25
N VAL A 140 -29.71 -15.78 -19.39
CA VAL A 140 -30.28 -14.73 -18.50
C VAL A 140 -30.33 -15.22 -17.06
N ALA A 141 -30.77 -16.45 -16.80
CA ALA A 141 -30.79 -17.04 -15.46
C ALA A 141 -29.40 -17.08 -14.82
N SER A 142 -28.35 -17.42 -15.60
CA SER A 142 -26.96 -17.37 -15.14
C SER A 142 -26.53 -15.95 -14.76
N ALA A 143 -26.95 -14.93 -15.53
CA ALA A 143 -26.53 -13.54 -15.33
C ALA A 143 -27.21 -12.86 -14.13
N ILE A 144 -28.47 -13.18 -13.83
CA ILE A 144 -29.28 -12.49 -12.82
C ILE A 144 -29.94 -13.39 -11.79
N GLY A 145 -29.92 -14.72 -12.02
CA GLY A 145 -30.49 -15.72 -11.12
C GLY A 145 -29.70 -15.91 -9.83
N THR A 146 -30.16 -16.84 -9.01
CA THR A 146 -29.57 -17.17 -7.69
C THR A 146 -28.67 -18.41 -7.72
N ASP A 147 -28.38 -18.97 -8.90
CA ASP A 147 -27.51 -20.12 -9.04
C ASP A 147 -26.08 -19.75 -8.57
N PRO A 148 -25.52 -20.47 -7.58
CA PRO A 148 -24.17 -20.24 -7.10
C PRO A 148 -23.07 -20.48 -8.16
N ALA A 149 -23.37 -21.25 -9.21
CA ALA A 149 -22.49 -21.47 -10.36
C ALA A 149 -22.66 -20.39 -11.46
N GLY A 150 -23.71 -19.56 -11.39
CA GLY A 150 -24.01 -18.53 -12.36
C GLY A 150 -23.01 -17.38 -12.37
N SER A 151 -23.01 -16.62 -13.48
CA SER A 151 -22.13 -15.46 -13.65
C SER A 151 -22.39 -14.39 -12.60
N ARG A 152 -23.64 -14.17 -12.16
CA ARG A 152 -23.95 -13.25 -11.06
C ARG A 152 -23.18 -13.60 -9.78
N ALA A 153 -23.28 -14.86 -9.33
CA ALA A 153 -22.63 -15.28 -8.10
C ALA A 153 -21.09 -15.23 -8.22
N ALA A 154 -20.54 -15.52 -9.40
CA ALA A 154 -19.11 -15.40 -9.66
C ALA A 154 -18.65 -13.93 -9.59
N PHE A 155 -19.42 -13.00 -10.17
CA PHE A 155 -19.14 -11.55 -10.05
C PHE A 155 -19.22 -11.07 -8.60
N GLU A 156 -20.22 -11.48 -7.81
CA GLU A 156 -20.38 -11.10 -6.41
C GLU A 156 -19.19 -11.58 -5.56
N ARG A 157 -18.66 -12.78 -5.85
CA ARG A 157 -17.41 -13.26 -5.21
C ARG A 157 -16.22 -12.36 -5.53
N LEU A 158 -16.09 -11.96 -6.80
CA LEU A 158 -15.02 -11.07 -7.24
C LEU A 158 -15.14 -9.69 -6.60
N ASP A 159 -16.34 -9.08 -6.59
CA ASP A 159 -16.54 -7.75 -5.97
C ASP A 159 -16.26 -7.80 -4.46
N THR A 160 -16.65 -8.89 -3.79
CA THR A 160 -16.34 -9.10 -2.37
C THR A 160 -14.84 -9.25 -2.12
N ALA A 161 -14.12 -10.00 -2.96
CA ALA A 161 -12.67 -10.16 -2.85
C ALA A 161 -11.94 -8.84 -3.10
N LEU A 162 -12.35 -8.07 -4.12
CA LEU A 162 -11.82 -6.74 -4.38
C LEU A 162 -12.06 -5.78 -3.21
N GLY A 163 -13.26 -5.79 -2.62
CA GLY A 163 -13.59 -4.98 -1.44
C GLY A 163 -12.64 -5.29 -0.28
N ARG A 164 -12.45 -6.57 0.04
CA ARG A 164 -11.52 -7.00 1.11
C ARG A 164 -10.08 -6.58 0.84
N ALA A 165 -9.57 -6.82 -0.37
CA ALA A 165 -8.22 -6.44 -0.74
C ALA A 165 -8.00 -4.92 -0.63
N LEU A 166 -8.98 -4.10 -1.05
CA LEU A 166 -8.94 -2.64 -0.90
C LEU A 166 -8.92 -2.21 0.57
N ASP A 167 -9.76 -2.80 1.41
CA ASP A 167 -9.82 -2.46 2.83
C ASP A 167 -8.51 -2.82 3.54
N GLU A 168 -7.90 -3.96 3.21
CA GLU A 168 -6.59 -4.35 3.73
C GLU A 168 -5.49 -3.38 3.32
N GLN A 169 -5.46 -2.95 2.05
CA GLN A 169 -4.46 -1.98 1.57
C GLN A 169 -4.66 -0.60 2.19
N ARG A 170 -5.89 -0.13 2.36
CA ARG A 170 -6.19 1.12 3.06
C ARG A 170 -5.77 1.08 4.51
N ALA A 171 -6.07 -0.02 5.21
CA ALA A 171 -5.63 -0.21 6.59
C ALA A 171 -4.09 -0.26 6.72
N ALA A 172 -3.39 -0.85 5.74
CA ALA A 172 -1.93 -0.86 5.69
C ALA A 172 -1.36 0.55 5.43
N LEU A 173 -1.98 1.32 4.54
CA LEU A 173 -1.63 2.71 4.28
C LEU A 173 -1.80 3.58 5.54
N ASP A 174 -2.94 3.47 6.23
CA ASP A 174 -3.22 4.23 7.46
C ASP A 174 -2.23 3.91 8.58
N ARG A 175 -1.89 2.63 8.76
CA ARG A 175 -0.85 2.20 9.71
C ARG A 175 0.52 2.79 9.37
N SER A 176 0.90 2.76 8.10
CA SER A 176 2.17 3.31 7.63
C SER A 176 2.23 4.83 7.77
N ALA A 177 1.15 5.53 7.45
CA ALA A 177 1.03 6.97 7.62
C ALA A 177 1.04 7.38 9.10
N GLY A 178 0.36 6.63 9.96
CA GLY A 178 0.37 6.83 11.41
C GLY A 178 1.77 6.65 12.00
N ALA A 179 2.48 5.60 11.61
CA ALA A 179 3.85 5.35 12.03
C ALA A 179 4.82 6.45 11.57
N ALA A 180 4.64 6.95 10.33
CA ALA A 180 5.44 8.06 9.81
C ALA A 180 5.21 9.37 10.59
N ARG A 181 3.97 9.70 10.94
CA ARG A 181 3.64 10.88 11.76
C ARG A 181 4.25 10.77 13.17
N SER A 182 4.15 9.60 13.80
CA SER A 182 4.74 9.36 15.12
C SER A 182 6.27 9.48 15.11
N ALA A 183 6.91 9.01 14.03
CA ALA A 183 8.34 9.18 13.84
C ALA A 183 8.74 10.66 13.71
N LEU A 184 7.99 11.45 12.96
CA LEU A 184 8.25 12.89 12.78
C LEU A 184 8.13 13.69 14.10
N THR A 185 7.16 13.34 14.97
CA THR A 185 7.04 13.98 16.30
C THR A 185 8.21 13.63 17.22
N GLY A 186 8.70 12.39 17.20
CA GLY A 186 9.90 11.97 17.92
C GLY A 186 11.20 12.61 17.40
N LEU A 187 11.26 12.87 16.09
CA LEU A 187 12.38 13.54 15.41
C LEU A 187 12.61 14.98 15.89
N ALA A 188 11.57 15.74 16.15
CA ALA A 188 11.68 17.13 16.60
C ALA A 188 12.10 17.21 18.08
N ALA A 189 11.65 16.32 18.94
CA ALA A 189 11.91 16.34 20.38
C ALA A 189 13.33 15.89 20.73
N GLY A 190 13.85 14.81 20.10
CA GLY A 190 15.14 14.22 20.44
C GLY A 190 16.33 15.16 20.27
N PRO A 191 16.57 15.74 19.08
CA PRO A 191 17.68 16.67 18.86
C PRO A 191 17.58 17.94 19.71
N THR A 192 16.38 18.46 19.96
CA THR A 192 16.15 19.64 20.78
C THR A 192 16.60 19.40 22.22
N VAL A 193 16.24 18.27 22.81
CA VAL A 193 16.66 17.89 24.16
C VAL A 193 18.17 17.66 24.22
N LEU A 194 18.74 16.96 23.23
CA LEU A 194 20.20 16.72 23.18
C LEU A 194 20.98 18.03 22.99
N ALA A 195 20.49 18.96 22.17
CA ALA A 195 21.12 20.28 21.99
C ALA A 195 21.10 21.11 23.26
N LEU A 196 19.98 21.12 24.00
CA LEU A 196 19.87 21.81 25.30
C LEU A 196 20.82 21.21 26.35
N LEU A 197 20.93 19.89 26.43
CA LEU A 197 21.85 19.21 27.31
C LEU A 197 23.32 19.49 26.93
N ALA A 198 23.65 19.53 25.64
CA ALA A 198 24.99 19.88 25.17
C ALA A 198 25.36 21.33 25.51
N ALA A 199 24.43 22.28 25.34
CA ALA A 199 24.63 23.67 25.71
C ALA A 199 24.82 23.84 27.23
N ALA A 200 24.03 23.17 28.05
CA ALA A 200 24.19 23.16 29.51
C ALA A 200 25.53 22.57 29.96
N ALA A 201 25.95 21.46 29.36
CA ALA A 201 27.25 20.82 29.65
C ALA A 201 28.44 21.72 29.26
N ALA A 202 28.35 22.41 28.12
CA ALA A 202 29.36 23.36 27.67
C ALA A 202 29.44 24.56 28.61
N ALA A 203 28.30 25.16 29.00
CA ALA A 203 28.24 26.27 29.93
C ALA A 203 28.82 25.91 31.31
N ALA A 204 28.48 24.75 31.85
CA ALA A 204 29.04 24.23 33.10
C ALA A 204 30.56 24.02 33.02
N GLY A 205 31.05 23.45 31.90
CA GLY A 205 32.46 23.24 31.66
C GLY A 205 33.27 24.58 31.60
N ILE A 206 32.69 25.61 31.01
CA ILE A 206 33.29 26.95 30.97
C ILE A 206 33.27 27.60 32.35
N ALA A 207 32.15 27.52 33.07
CA ALA A 207 32.00 28.12 34.41
C ALA A 207 32.99 27.55 35.43
N ILE A 208 33.26 26.22 35.38
CA ILE A 208 34.25 25.56 36.23
C ILE A 208 35.66 26.10 35.93
N ARG A 209 35.98 26.29 34.65
CA ARG A 209 37.30 26.76 34.23
C ARG A 209 37.55 28.25 34.60
N VAL A 210 36.53 29.09 34.49
CA VAL A 210 36.60 30.49 34.92
C VAL A 210 36.84 30.61 36.44
N ARG A 211 36.23 29.71 37.23
CA ARG A 211 36.45 29.66 38.68
C ARG A 211 37.86 29.17 39.10
N GLU A 212 38.56 28.42 38.24
CA GLU A 212 39.93 27.98 38.52
C GLU A 212 41.00 29.04 38.22
N TYR A 213 40.68 30.10 37.48
CA TYR A 213 41.58 31.15 37.05
C TYR A 213 41.23 32.55 37.62
N GLY A 214 40.17 32.69 38.39
CA GLY A 214 39.79 33.89 39.15
C GLY A 214 40.03 33.69 40.66
#